data_fa25eceba97a4cfd5180cf8781f06c85
#
_entry.id   fa25eceba97a4cfd5180cf8781f06c85
#
_cell.length_a   1.000
_cell.length_b   1.000
_cell.length_c   1.000
_cell.angle_alpha   90.00
_cell.angle_beta   90.00
_cell.angle_gamma   90.00
#
_symmetry.space_group_name_H-M   'P 1'
#
loop_
_entity.id
_entity.type
_entity.pdbx_description
1 polymer ?
#
loop_
_entity_poly.entity_id
_entity_poly.type
_entity_poly.pdbx_seq_one_letter_code
_entity_poly.pdbx_strand_id
1 'polypeptide(L)'
;MRTDNMSQLPTKLIINGQALTSAEVIAVARHFAPVTLGDEAILRIQAARAVIDKLAAEEQKVYGVTTGFGHLSKVRIKHDQLVELQHNLLRSHSAGVGEPLSEEVTRSVMLLLAASLGRGNSGVRVEIVETLLGMLNHNIHPIIPSRGSVGASGDLAPLAHLGLVLIGEGEVMYDGQRSSGAEALRQAGLTPLQLHAKEGLALINGTHVMEAVAILSLADAQTLLQTAEVACAMSLEALLGSHIPLDARIHLRRGQHGQQISAAHLRSLVSNSEINASHQNCARVQDPYTLRCAPQVFGAIRDAIDFCANVFERELGAVTDNPLVFPEDGGVLSGGNFHGQPLALALDMLAIALTQLASFAERRIYSLMGPNDWDESGAPLFLTPNPGLNSGFMIAQYVAAALVNEIKIMAHPASIDSIPTSAGMEDFVSMGVTSANKLLRIIEQTQQVVAIELLCAAQMLEFRKLLKPGVGVQQAYELVRSYVSMLEHDRVLSPDIATMSRAVKAGAFTIL
;
A
#
# COMPACT_ATOMS: atom_id res chain seq x y z
N MET A 1 7.10 -18.27 9.98
CA MET A 1 7.30 -17.50 8.75
C MET A 1 6.73 -18.28 7.61
N ARG A 2 5.56 -17.91 7.20
CA ARG A 2 4.97 -18.43 5.97
C ARG A 2 5.43 -17.50 4.86
N THR A 3 6.38 -17.95 4.05
CA THR A 3 6.52 -17.48 2.69
C THR A 3 5.26 -17.94 1.96
N ASP A 4 4.16 -17.24 2.16
CA ASP A 4 2.96 -17.50 1.39
C ASP A 4 3.27 -17.13 -0.04
N ASN A 5 3.40 -18.19 -0.82
CA ASN A 5 3.51 -18.23 -2.25
C ASN A 5 2.56 -17.22 -2.92
N MET A 6 3.08 -16.15 -3.48
CA MET A 6 2.38 -15.36 -4.51
C MET A 6 2.01 -16.24 -5.73
N SER A 7 2.30 -17.52 -5.69
CA SER A 7 2.16 -18.46 -6.80
C SER A 7 0.73 -18.88 -7.15
N GLN A 8 -0.29 -18.56 -6.35
CA GLN A 8 -1.69 -18.76 -6.76
C GLN A 8 -2.61 -17.76 -6.05
N LEU A 9 -2.78 -16.58 -6.63
CA LEU A 9 -3.85 -15.69 -6.24
C LEU A 9 -5.21 -16.38 -6.48
N PRO A 10 -6.19 -16.22 -5.57
CA PRO A 10 -7.51 -16.82 -5.77
C PRO A 10 -8.19 -16.20 -7.01
N THR A 11 -8.77 -17.07 -7.84
CA THR A 11 -9.50 -16.64 -9.06
C THR A 11 -10.95 -16.23 -8.75
N LYS A 12 -11.45 -16.53 -7.56
CA LYS A 12 -12.77 -16.18 -7.05
C LYS A 12 -12.72 -16.09 -5.53
N LEU A 13 -13.48 -15.18 -4.94
CA LEU A 13 -13.60 -15.01 -3.49
C LEU A 13 -15.04 -15.21 -3.01
N ILE A 14 -15.19 -15.86 -1.85
CA ILE A 14 -16.47 -16.01 -1.14
C ILE A 14 -16.33 -15.38 0.24
N ILE A 15 -17.11 -14.35 0.54
CA ILE A 15 -17.16 -13.71 1.85
C ILE A 15 -18.06 -14.55 2.77
N ASN A 16 -17.44 -15.25 3.75
CA ASN A 16 -18.13 -16.09 4.74
C ASN A 16 -18.10 -15.51 6.16
N GLY A 17 -17.76 -14.21 6.31
CA GLY A 17 -17.61 -13.56 7.62
C GLY A 17 -16.31 -13.88 8.36
N GLN A 18 -15.33 -14.52 7.68
CA GLN A 18 -13.98 -14.73 8.20
C GLN A 18 -13.05 -13.57 7.85
N ALA A 19 -11.86 -13.52 8.47
CA ALA A 19 -10.82 -12.59 8.09
C ALA A 19 -10.35 -12.88 6.65
N LEU A 20 -10.16 -11.82 5.87
CA LEU A 20 -9.50 -11.92 4.57
C LEU A 20 -7.99 -12.08 4.75
N THR A 21 -7.33 -12.56 3.69
CA THR A 21 -5.87 -12.54 3.54
C THR A 21 -5.45 -11.37 2.63
N SER A 22 -4.21 -10.90 2.77
CA SER A 22 -3.65 -9.90 1.85
C SER A 22 -3.71 -10.36 0.38
N ALA A 23 -3.50 -11.66 0.12
CA ALA A 23 -3.58 -12.24 -1.22
C ALA A 23 -5.00 -12.14 -1.83
N GLU A 24 -6.04 -12.34 -1.03
CA GLU A 24 -7.44 -12.18 -1.47
C GLU A 24 -7.77 -10.72 -1.80
N VAL A 25 -7.30 -9.77 -0.98
CA VAL A 25 -7.47 -8.33 -1.27
C VAL A 25 -6.79 -7.96 -2.58
N ILE A 26 -5.54 -8.40 -2.80
CA ILE A 26 -4.78 -8.14 -4.03
C ILE A 26 -5.46 -8.77 -5.25
N ALA A 27 -5.96 -10.01 -5.13
CA ALA A 27 -6.66 -10.69 -6.22
C ALA A 27 -7.89 -9.91 -6.69
N VAL A 28 -8.67 -9.37 -5.77
CA VAL A 28 -9.87 -8.58 -6.11
C VAL A 28 -9.50 -7.18 -6.59
N ALA A 29 -8.54 -6.52 -5.94
CA ALA A 29 -8.17 -5.14 -6.23
C ALA A 29 -7.44 -4.98 -7.57
N ARG A 30 -6.45 -5.84 -7.83
CA ARG A 30 -5.53 -5.73 -8.97
C ARG A 30 -5.83 -6.72 -10.10
N HIS A 31 -6.42 -7.88 -9.76
CA HIS A 31 -6.67 -8.95 -10.73
C HIS A 31 -8.16 -9.20 -10.99
N PHE A 32 -9.03 -8.35 -10.45
CA PHE A 32 -10.48 -8.36 -10.71
C PHE A 32 -11.17 -9.69 -10.42
N ALA A 33 -10.65 -10.45 -9.44
CA ALA A 33 -11.29 -11.69 -9.02
C ALA A 33 -12.73 -11.42 -8.57
N PRO A 34 -13.73 -12.13 -9.09
CA PRO A 34 -15.13 -11.94 -8.73
C PRO A 34 -15.38 -12.35 -7.28
N VAL A 35 -16.28 -11.64 -6.62
CA VAL A 35 -16.60 -11.83 -5.21
C VAL A 35 -18.07 -12.18 -5.03
N THR A 36 -18.39 -13.14 -4.17
CA THR A 36 -19.77 -13.52 -3.81
C THR A 36 -19.93 -13.54 -2.30
N LEU A 37 -21.17 -13.33 -1.82
CA LEU A 37 -21.52 -13.50 -0.42
C LEU A 37 -21.88 -14.96 -0.17
N GLY A 38 -21.33 -15.57 0.88
CA GLY A 38 -21.60 -16.94 1.28
C GLY A 38 -22.74 -17.04 2.29
N ASP A 39 -23.36 -18.21 2.37
CA ASP A 39 -24.54 -18.47 3.22
C ASP A 39 -24.28 -18.19 4.71
N GLU A 40 -23.09 -18.48 5.22
CA GLU A 40 -22.73 -18.21 6.62
C GLU A 40 -22.75 -16.70 6.92
N ALA A 41 -22.22 -15.87 6.02
CA ALA A 41 -22.24 -14.41 6.16
C ALA A 41 -23.68 -13.90 6.09
N ILE A 42 -24.50 -14.42 5.19
CA ILE A 42 -25.92 -14.07 5.08
C ILE A 42 -26.64 -14.31 6.41
N LEU A 43 -26.48 -15.49 7.01
CA LEU A 43 -27.08 -15.81 8.30
C LEU A 43 -26.65 -14.87 9.43
N ARG A 44 -25.34 -14.52 9.48
CA ARG A 44 -24.79 -13.58 10.48
C ARG A 44 -25.39 -12.17 10.30
N ILE A 45 -25.43 -11.68 9.07
CA ILE A 45 -26.01 -10.36 8.73
C ILE A 45 -27.49 -10.33 9.17
N GLN A 46 -28.28 -11.34 8.82
CA GLN A 46 -29.69 -11.44 9.16
C GLN A 46 -29.93 -11.46 10.68
N ALA A 47 -29.10 -12.20 11.41
CA ALA A 47 -29.19 -12.26 12.87
C ALA A 47 -28.94 -10.87 13.51
N ALA A 48 -27.90 -10.15 13.07
CA ALA A 48 -27.60 -8.81 13.56
C ALA A 48 -28.69 -7.79 13.14
N ARG A 49 -29.22 -7.92 11.92
CA ARG A 49 -30.30 -7.06 11.44
C ARG A 49 -31.55 -7.20 12.29
N ALA A 50 -31.94 -8.42 12.67
CA ALA A 50 -33.09 -8.68 13.51
C ALA A 50 -33.02 -7.95 14.86
N VAL A 51 -31.84 -7.82 15.45
CA VAL A 51 -31.61 -7.02 16.68
C VAL A 51 -31.94 -5.55 16.45
N ILE A 52 -31.43 -4.96 15.36
CA ILE A 52 -31.67 -3.55 15.02
C ILE A 52 -33.13 -3.29 14.72
N ASP A 53 -33.79 -4.17 13.98
CA ASP A 53 -35.21 -4.02 13.64
C ASP A 53 -36.09 -4.04 14.92
N LYS A 54 -35.80 -4.94 15.86
CA LYS A 54 -36.45 -5.00 17.16
C LYS A 54 -36.28 -3.69 17.94
N LEU A 55 -35.05 -3.19 18.06
CA LEU A 55 -34.76 -1.95 18.81
C LEU A 55 -35.41 -0.72 18.17
N ALA A 56 -35.45 -0.66 16.83
CA ALA A 56 -36.11 0.42 16.11
C ALA A 56 -37.62 0.42 16.35
N ALA A 57 -38.26 -0.76 16.47
CA ALA A 57 -39.68 -0.91 16.76
C ALA A 57 -40.03 -0.61 18.24
N GLU A 58 -39.14 -0.91 19.19
CA GLU A 58 -39.34 -0.67 20.63
C GLU A 58 -39.16 0.80 21.04
N GLU A 59 -38.85 1.70 20.11
CA GLU A 59 -38.61 3.13 20.37
C GLU A 59 -37.54 3.44 21.46
N GLN A 60 -36.64 2.53 21.75
CA GLN A 60 -35.54 2.75 22.69
C GLN A 60 -34.53 3.76 22.14
N LYS A 61 -33.93 4.57 23.03
CA LYS A 61 -32.83 5.47 22.65
C LYS A 61 -31.53 4.65 22.51
N VAL A 62 -31.17 4.32 21.29
CA VAL A 62 -29.92 3.62 20.97
C VAL A 62 -29.10 4.50 20.05
N TYR A 63 -27.84 4.76 20.42
CA TYR A 63 -26.91 5.58 19.63
C TYR A 63 -26.79 5.04 18.19
N GLY A 64 -26.92 5.94 17.23
CA GLY A 64 -26.79 5.60 15.81
C GLY A 64 -27.92 4.76 15.21
N VAL A 65 -28.91 4.35 16.00
CA VAL A 65 -30.12 3.62 15.56
C VAL A 65 -31.34 4.53 15.58
N THR A 66 -31.63 5.14 16.73
CA THR A 66 -32.82 6.00 16.96
C THR A 66 -32.45 7.41 17.44
N THR A 67 -31.17 7.79 17.41
CA THR A 67 -30.68 9.12 17.78
C THR A 67 -29.86 9.73 16.67
N GLY A 68 -29.58 11.04 16.75
CA GLY A 68 -28.53 11.69 15.96
C GLY A 68 -27.14 11.17 16.29
N PHE A 69 -26.09 11.71 15.66
CA PHE A 69 -24.71 11.25 15.72
C PHE A 69 -23.80 12.25 16.43
N GLY A 70 -22.66 11.79 16.97
CA GLY A 70 -21.66 12.62 17.63
C GLY A 70 -22.28 13.49 18.73
N HIS A 71 -22.04 14.80 18.69
CA HIS A 71 -22.60 15.76 19.64
C HIS A 71 -24.14 15.83 19.61
N LEU A 72 -24.78 15.46 18.49
CA LEU A 72 -26.23 15.41 18.31
C LEU A 72 -26.88 14.10 18.84
N SER A 73 -26.13 13.20 19.43
CA SER A 73 -26.61 11.91 19.97
C SER A 73 -27.73 12.01 21.02
N LYS A 74 -27.92 13.19 21.62
CA LYS A 74 -28.99 13.46 22.57
C LYS A 74 -30.34 13.71 21.92
N VAL A 75 -30.36 14.01 20.61
CA VAL A 75 -31.58 14.31 19.87
C VAL A 75 -32.22 13.01 19.41
N ARG A 76 -33.46 12.76 19.86
CA ARG A 76 -34.26 11.61 19.40
C ARG A 76 -34.84 11.91 18.04
N ILE A 77 -34.76 10.95 17.11
CA ILE A 77 -35.34 11.02 15.77
C ILE A 77 -36.61 10.19 15.72
N LYS A 78 -37.65 10.73 15.12
CA LYS A 78 -38.90 10.01 14.93
C LYS A 78 -38.76 8.89 13.91
N HIS A 79 -39.54 7.82 14.05
CA HIS A 79 -39.46 6.63 13.22
C HIS A 79 -39.65 6.94 11.73
N ASP A 80 -40.57 7.83 11.39
CA ASP A 80 -40.84 8.31 10.02
C ASP A 80 -39.68 9.12 9.39
N GLN A 81 -38.74 9.59 10.20
CA GLN A 81 -37.58 10.38 9.76
C GLN A 81 -36.29 9.57 9.71
N LEU A 82 -36.27 8.28 10.13
CA LEU A 82 -35.04 7.47 10.20
C LEU A 82 -34.41 7.26 8.81
N VAL A 83 -35.21 7.05 7.77
CA VAL A 83 -34.73 6.91 6.39
C VAL A 83 -34.01 8.19 5.92
N GLU A 84 -34.71 9.33 6.11
CA GLU A 84 -34.16 10.64 5.76
C GLU A 84 -32.85 10.93 6.50
N LEU A 85 -32.80 10.58 7.79
CA LEU A 85 -31.57 10.73 8.60
C LEU A 85 -30.39 9.98 7.99
N GLN A 86 -30.58 8.72 7.55
CA GLN A 86 -29.50 7.92 6.99
C GLN A 86 -29.00 8.52 5.65
N HIS A 87 -29.89 8.99 4.79
CA HIS A 87 -29.52 9.67 3.55
C HIS A 87 -28.81 11.00 3.81
N ASN A 88 -29.31 11.80 4.73
CA ASN A 88 -28.71 13.09 5.11
C ASN A 88 -27.32 12.90 5.76
N LEU A 89 -27.11 11.79 6.47
CA LEU A 89 -25.80 11.42 7.00
C LEU A 89 -24.78 11.26 5.87
N LEU A 90 -25.09 10.45 4.85
CA LEU A 90 -24.21 10.27 3.69
C LEU A 90 -23.92 11.58 2.97
N ARG A 91 -24.98 12.38 2.71
CA ARG A 91 -24.83 13.67 2.00
C ARG A 91 -23.96 14.66 2.78
N SER A 92 -24.20 14.82 4.07
CA SER A 92 -23.47 15.77 4.92
C SER A 92 -22.03 15.38 5.17
N HIS A 93 -21.71 14.09 5.12
CA HIS A 93 -20.34 13.56 5.32
C HIS A 93 -19.55 13.44 4.00
N SER A 94 -20.20 13.52 2.84
CA SER A 94 -19.54 13.53 1.53
C SER A 94 -18.89 14.88 1.22
N ALA A 95 -17.96 15.31 2.08
CA ALA A 95 -17.27 16.60 2.02
C ALA A 95 -15.78 16.44 1.65
N GLY A 96 -15.38 15.29 1.11
CA GLY A 96 -14.01 15.01 0.69
C GLY A 96 -13.56 15.91 -0.46
N VAL A 97 -12.24 16.18 -0.53
CA VAL A 97 -11.60 16.99 -1.57
C VAL A 97 -10.32 16.32 -2.10
N GLY A 98 -9.79 16.84 -3.18
CA GLY A 98 -8.54 16.37 -3.80
C GLY A 98 -8.79 15.36 -4.92
N GLU A 99 -7.69 14.81 -5.46
CA GLU A 99 -7.77 13.81 -6.52
C GLU A 99 -8.46 12.53 -6.04
N PRO A 100 -9.18 11.84 -6.93
CA PRO A 100 -9.78 10.55 -6.61
C PRO A 100 -8.73 9.52 -6.16
N LEU A 101 -9.14 8.62 -5.26
CA LEU A 101 -8.37 7.40 -4.98
C LEU A 101 -8.24 6.56 -6.25
N SER A 102 -7.14 5.81 -6.37
CA SER A 102 -6.95 4.91 -7.51
C SER A 102 -8.00 3.78 -7.55
N GLU A 103 -8.17 3.19 -8.73
CA GLU A 103 -9.08 2.07 -8.93
C GLU A 103 -8.78 0.92 -7.96
N GLU A 104 -7.51 0.50 -7.84
CA GLU A 104 -7.11 -0.59 -6.94
C GLU A 104 -7.43 -0.28 -5.47
N VAL A 105 -7.24 0.97 -5.02
CA VAL A 105 -7.62 1.38 -3.65
C VAL A 105 -9.13 1.37 -3.48
N THR A 106 -9.88 1.94 -4.42
CA THR A 106 -11.36 1.98 -4.37
C THR A 106 -11.96 0.57 -4.33
N ARG A 107 -11.46 -0.36 -5.17
CA ARG A 107 -11.89 -1.77 -5.16
C ARG A 107 -11.58 -2.45 -3.83
N SER A 108 -10.40 -2.18 -3.25
CA SER A 108 -10.04 -2.69 -1.93
C SER A 108 -10.97 -2.17 -0.84
N VAL A 109 -11.29 -0.88 -0.84
CA VAL A 109 -12.23 -0.27 0.12
C VAL A 109 -13.61 -0.94 0.05
N MET A 110 -14.14 -1.14 -1.17
CA MET A 110 -15.43 -1.80 -1.37
C MET A 110 -15.43 -3.23 -0.84
N LEU A 111 -14.36 -3.99 -1.13
CA LEU A 111 -14.20 -5.36 -0.63
C LEU A 111 -14.12 -5.42 0.90
N LEU A 112 -13.27 -4.59 1.50
CA LEU A 112 -13.02 -4.58 2.95
C LEU A 112 -14.27 -4.16 3.72
N LEU A 113 -15.01 -3.16 3.23
CA LEU A 113 -16.30 -2.77 3.80
C LEU A 113 -17.29 -3.93 3.71
N ALA A 114 -17.45 -4.57 2.54
CA ALA A 114 -18.33 -5.71 2.36
C ALA A 114 -17.96 -6.88 3.29
N ALA A 115 -16.66 -7.17 3.46
CA ALA A 115 -16.16 -8.22 4.35
C ALA A 115 -16.44 -7.90 5.82
N SER A 116 -16.23 -6.66 6.25
CA SER A 116 -16.53 -6.19 7.60
C SER A 116 -18.02 -6.32 7.92
N LEU A 117 -18.89 -5.83 7.02
CA LEU A 117 -20.35 -5.97 7.14
C LEU A 117 -20.80 -7.44 7.13
N GLY A 118 -20.13 -8.28 6.33
CA GLY A 118 -20.37 -9.73 6.23
C GLY A 118 -20.12 -10.51 7.53
N ARG A 119 -19.40 -9.92 8.50
CA ARG A 119 -19.19 -10.53 9.83
C ARG A 119 -20.43 -10.52 10.71
N GLY A 120 -21.45 -9.68 10.36
CA GLY A 120 -22.72 -9.66 11.06
C GLY A 120 -22.70 -8.93 12.40
N ASN A 121 -21.86 -7.90 12.56
CA ASN A 121 -21.83 -7.07 13.77
C ASN A 121 -22.26 -5.62 13.53
N SER A 122 -22.75 -5.28 12.33
CA SER A 122 -23.14 -3.91 11.96
C SER A 122 -24.65 -3.69 11.88
N GLY A 123 -25.46 -4.76 11.82
CA GLY A 123 -26.93 -4.69 11.78
C GLY A 123 -27.49 -4.11 10.47
N VAL A 124 -26.77 -4.25 9.36
CA VAL A 124 -27.25 -3.92 8.02
C VAL A 124 -28.08 -5.05 7.42
N ARG A 125 -28.84 -4.76 6.37
CA ARG A 125 -29.50 -5.80 5.56
C ARG A 125 -28.51 -6.45 4.58
N VAL A 126 -28.86 -7.67 4.11
CA VAL A 126 -28.06 -8.44 3.15
C VAL A 126 -27.87 -7.67 1.84
N GLU A 127 -28.93 -6.97 1.39
CA GLU A 127 -28.95 -6.19 0.15
C GLU A 127 -27.87 -5.08 0.10
N ILE A 128 -27.44 -4.55 1.26
CA ILE A 128 -26.35 -3.58 1.34
C ILE A 128 -25.04 -4.22 0.85
N VAL A 129 -24.74 -5.42 1.34
CA VAL A 129 -23.52 -6.14 0.98
C VAL A 129 -23.59 -6.68 -0.45
N GLU A 130 -24.73 -7.21 -0.86
CA GLU A 130 -24.95 -7.69 -2.24
C GLU A 130 -24.81 -6.56 -3.26
N THR A 131 -25.31 -5.35 -2.97
CA THR A 131 -25.15 -4.20 -3.87
C THR A 131 -23.71 -3.75 -3.95
N LEU A 132 -22.96 -3.71 -2.82
CA LEU A 132 -21.52 -3.43 -2.82
C LEU A 132 -20.76 -4.43 -3.70
N LEU A 133 -21.02 -5.72 -3.55
CA LEU A 133 -20.39 -6.77 -4.35
C LEU A 133 -20.85 -6.73 -5.81
N GLY A 134 -22.11 -6.37 -6.06
CA GLY A 134 -22.62 -6.14 -7.40
C GLY A 134 -21.87 -5.02 -8.11
N MET A 135 -21.68 -3.87 -7.45
CA MET A 135 -20.89 -2.76 -7.98
C MET A 135 -19.44 -3.20 -8.27
N LEU A 136 -18.80 -3.90 -7.34
CA LEU A 136 -17.43 -4.38 -7.47
C LEU A 136 -17.27 -5.32 -8.67
N ASN A 137 -18.19 -6.28 -8.85
CA ASN A 137 -18.18 -7.24 -9.94
C ASN A 137 -18.51 -6.65 -11.31
N HIS A 138 -19.28 -5.55 -11.36
CA HIS A 138 -19.60 -4.81 -12.59
C HIS A 138 -18.60 -3.66 -12.85
N ASN A 139 -17.51 -3.56 -12.09
CA ASN A 139 -16.48 -2.52 -12.21
C ASN A 139 -17.05 -1.09 -12.11
N ILE A 140 -18.04 -0.91 -11.26
CA ILE A 140 -18.57 0.41 -10.89
C ILE A 140 -17.72 0.92 -9.72
N HIS A 141 -16.84 1.87 -9.99
CA HIS A 141 -15.90 2.39 -9.00
C HIS A 141 -16.32 3.79 -8.53
N PRO A 142 -16.82 3.94 -7.29
CA PRO A 142 -17.12 5.26 -6.72
C PRO A 142 -15.93 6.21 -6.82
N ILE A 143 -16.18 7.46 -7.19
CA ILE A 143 -15.16 8.51 -7.14
C ILE A 143 -15.05 8.98 -5.70
N ILE A 144 -13.99 8.57 -5.04
CA ILE A 144 -13.70 8.86 -3.63
C ILE A 144 -12.56 9.87 -3.58
N PRO A 145 -12.80 11.12 -3.15
CA PRO A 145 -11.72 12.10 -2.95
C PRO A 145 -10.74 11.66 -1.87
N SER A 146 -9.45 11.86 -2.11
CA SER A 146 -8.38 11.32 -1.26
C SER A 146 -8.19 12.04 0.08
N ARG A 147 -8.83 13.18 0.32
CA ARG A 147 -8.65 14.01 1.52
C ARG A 147 -9.99 14.32 2.18
N GLY A 148 -10.02 14.28 3.52
CA GLY A 148 -11.22 14.62 4.30
C GLY A 148 -11.43 13.74 5.54
N SER A 149 -10.64 12.67 5.72
CA SER A 149 -10.64 11.87 6.96
C SER A 149 -9.51 12.29 7.88
N VAL A 150 -9.81 12.37 9.16
CA VAL A 150 -8.83 12.53 10.25
C VAL A 150 -8.59 11.21 11.01
N GLY A 151 -9.27 10.12 10.59
CA GLY A 151 -9.15 8.80 11.20
C GLY A 151 -9.69 8.72 12.64
N ALA A 152 -10.70 9.53 12.98
CA ALA A 152 -11.32 9.60 14.31
C ALA A 152 -12.40 8.52 14.46
N SER A 153 -13.50 8.64 13.72
CA SER A 153 -14.54 7.60 13.61
C SER A 153 -14.27 6.70 12.38
N GLY A 154 -12.99 6.41 12.13
CA GLY A 154 -12.53 5.83 10.88
C GLY A 154 -12.56 6.84 9.73
N ASP A 155 -12.91 6.37 8.56
CA ASP A 155 -12.77 7.08 7.29
C ASP A 155 -14.08 7.70 6.81
N LEU A 156 -14.77 8.47 7.66
CA LEU A 156 -16.13 8.98 7.45
C LEU A 156 -16.36 9.58 6.06
N ALA A 157 -15.63 10.63 5.70
CA ALA A 157 -15.87 11.36 4.46
C ALA A 157 -15.60 10.52 3.21
N PRO A 158 -14.46 9.82 3.05
CA PRO A 158 -14.24 8.92 1.93
C PRO A 158 -15.31 7.83 1.80
N LEU A 159 -15.70 7.20 2.90
CA LEU A 159 -16.72 6.15 2.89
C LEU A 159 -18.12 6.69 2.58
N ALA A 160 -18.42 7.95 2.96
CA ALA A 160 -19.68 8.60 2.59
C ALA A 160 -19.81 8.77 1.07
N HIS A 161 -18.72 9.14 0.36
CA HIS A 161 -18.74 9.18 -1.11
C HIS A 161 -19.04 7.81 -1.73
N LEU A 162 -18.52 6.73 -1.16
CA LEU A 162 -18.88 5.37 -1.58
C LEU A 162 -20.37 5.10 -1.29
N GLY A 163 -20.83 5.42 -0.08
CA GLY A 163 -22.22 5.22 0.35
C GLY A 163 -23.24 5.96 -0.50
N LEU A 164 -22.92 7.16 -1.00
CA LEU A 164 -23.80 7.91 -1.92
C LEU A 164 -24.14 7.10 -3.18
N VAL A 165 -23.17 6.35 -3.72
CA VAL A 165 -23.41 5.57 -4.94
C VAL A 165 -24.42 4.46 -4.70
N LEU A 166 -24.44 3.84 -3.52
CA LEU A 166 -25.39 2.79 -3.16
C LEU A 166 -26.85 3.31 -3.16
N ILE A 167 -27.06 4.60 -2.86
CA ILE A 167 -28.39 5.23 -2.90
C ILE A 167 -28.70 5.92 -4.24
N GLY A 168 -27.85 5.69 -5.26
CA GLY A 168 -28.02 6.28 -6.60
C GLY A 168 -27.57 7.73 -6.73
N GLU A 169 -26.84 8.26 -5.74
CA GLU A 169 -26.26 9.60 -5.78
C GLU A 169 -24.73 9.50 -6.04
N GLY A 170 -24.03 10.64 -6.09
CA GLY A 170 -22.58 10.66 -6.30
C GLY A 170 -22.16 10.30 -7.72
N GLU A 171 -20.85 10.09 -7.89
CA GLU A 171 -20.21 9.86 -9.18
C GLU A 171 -19.34 8.61 -9.14
N VAL A 172 -19.18 7.98 -10.30
CA VAL A 172 -18.38 6.75 -10.49
C VAL A 172 -17.51 6.84 -11.73
N MET A 173 -16.46 6.03 -11.75
CA MET A 173 -15.83 5.56 -12.99
C MET A 173 -16.49 4.24 -13.39
N TYR A 174 -17.03 4.21 -14.60
CA TYR A 174 -17.68 3.02 -15.17
C TYR A 174 -17.33 2.93 -16.65
N ASP A 175 -16.85 1.79 -17.11
CA ASP A 175 -16.33 1.59 -18.48
C ASP A 175 -15.32 2.65 -18.92
N GLY A 176 -14.46 3.10 -18.01
CA GLY A 176 -13.44 4.12 -18.25
C GLY A 176 -13.98 5.55 -18.37
N GLN A 177 -15.26 5.78 -18.11
CA GLN A 177 -15.91 7.08 -18.17
C GLN A 177 -16.50 7.51 -16.81
N ARG A 178 -16.52 8.81 -16.57
CA ARG A 178 -17.18 9.38 -15.40
C ARG A 178 -18.70 9.43 -15.65
N SER A 179 -19.47 8.89 -14.72
CA SER A 179 -20.93 8.79 -14.80
C SER A 179 -21.57 9.09 -13.44
N SER A 180 -22.88 9.32 -13.43
CA SER A 180 -23.64 9.38 -12.16
C SER A 180 -23.84 7.98 -11.60
N GLY A 181 -23.89 7.86 -10.25
CA GLY A 181 -24.15 6.59 -9.57
C GLY A 181 -25.45 5.95 -10.03
N ALA A 182 -26.53 6.73 -10.16
CA ALA A 182 -27.84 6.22 -10.62
C ALA A 182 -27.77 5.58 -12.02
N GLU A 183 -27.10 6.23 -12.96
CA GLU A 183 -26.99 5.72 -14.34
C GLU A 183 -26.15 4.45 -14.42
N ALA A 184 -25.00 4.41 -13.72
CA ALA A 184 -24.16 3.25 -13.69
C ALA A 184 -24.84 2.03 -13.04
N LEU A 185 -25.54 2.22 -11.91
CA LEU A 185 -26.33 1.16 -11.28
C LEU A 185 -27.40 0.62 -12.23
N ARG A 186 -28.16 1.54 -12.88
CA ARG A 186 -29.20 1.16 -13.85
C ARG A 186 -28.65 0.33 -15.00
N GLN A 187 -27.51 0.72 -15.56
CA GLN A 187 -26.86 -0.01 -16.67
C GLN A 187 -26.38 -1.41 -16.24
N ALA A 188 -25.93 -1.56 -15.00
CA ALA A 188 -25.54 -2.84 -14.42
C ALA A 188 -26.72 -3.69 -13.91
N GLY A 189 -27.96 -3.21 -14.03
CA GLY A 189 -29.14 -3.91 -13.52
C GLY A 189 -29.27 -3.88 -11.99
N LEU A 190 -28.56 -2.98 -11.31
CA LEU A 190 -28.63 -2.78 -9.87
C LEU A 190 -29.63 -1.66 -9.53
N THR A 191 -30.38 -1.85 -8.42
CA THR A 191 -31.34 -0.86 -7.95
C THR A 191 -30.73 -0.02 -6.82
N PRO A 192 -30.84 1.33 -6.88
CA PRO A 192 -30.46 2.17 -5.76
C PRO A 192 -31.18 1.78 -4.47
N LEU A 193 -30.45 1.75 -3.37
CA LEU A 193 -30.97 1.33 -2.08
C LEU A 193 -31.69 2.48 -1.35
N GLN A 194 -32.77 2.16 -0.68
CA GLN A 194 -33.34 2.97 0.40
C GLN A 194 -32.76 2.47 1.72
N LEU A 195 -32.04 3.33 2.44
CA LEU A 195 -31.39 2.95 3.69
C LEU A 195 -32.39 2.88 4.85
N HIS A 196 -32.22 1.88 5.70
CA HIS A 196 -32.93 1.71 6.95
C HIS A 196 -32.08 2.15 8.16
N ALA A 197 -32.66 2.10 9.36
CA ALA A 197 -31.98 2.47 10.61
C ALA A 197 -30.60 1.81 10.71
N LYS A 198 -29.58 2.56 11.15
CA LYS A 198 -28.17 2.16 11.31
C LYS A 198 -27.36 2.02 9.99
N GLU A 199 -27.97 1.77 8.82
CA GLU A 199 -27.25 1.42 7.59
C GLU A 199 -26.35 2.53 7.09
N GLY A 200 -26.79 3.79 7.14
CA GLY A 200 -25.95 4.92 6.75
C GLY A 200 -24.71 5.05 7.63
N LEU A 201 -24.86 4.88 8.95
CA LEU A 201 -23.73 4.91 9.86
C LEU A 201 -22.77 3.73 9.63
N ALA A 202 -23.30 2.53 9.44
CA ALA A 202 -22.47 1.34 9.19
C ALA A 202 -21.66 1.42 7.88
N LEU A 203 -22.17 2.18 6.89
CA LEU A 203 -21.47 2.39 5.61
C LEU A 203 -20.27 3.35 5.73
N ILE A 204 -20.27 4.27 6.70
CA ILE A 204 -19.25 5.32 6.78
C ILE A 204 -18.30 5.15 7.95
N ASN A 205 -18.60 4.27 8.90
CA ASN A 205 -17.85 4.11 10.14
C ASN A 205 -16.87 2.93 10.03
N GLY A 206 -15.58 3.20 10.17
CA GLY A 206 -14.53 2.19 10.10
C GLY A 206 -13.28 2.62 9.34
N THR A 207 -12.26 1.76 9.35
CA THR A 207 -10.89 2.04 8.92
C THR A 207 -10.57 1.57 7.50
N HIS A 208 -11.57 1.29 6.69
CA HIS A 208 -11.45 0.54 5.43
C HIS A 208 -10.60 1.24 4.36
N VAL A 209 -10.51 2.59 4.36
CA VAL A 209 -9.64 3.32 3.42
C VAL A 209 -8.19 3.23 3.85
N MET A 210 -7.90 3.45 5.14
CA MET A 210 -6.56 3.25 5.68
C MET A 210 -6.08 1.81 5.49
N GLU A 211 -6.95 0.83 5.76
CA GLU A 211 -6.68 -0.59 5.60
C GLU A 211 -6.41 -0.97 4.14
N ALA A 212 -7.20 -0.48 3.20
CA ALA A 212 -7.01 -0.72 1.76
C ALA A 212 -5.63 -0.24 1.30
N VAL A 213 -5.25 0.98 1.67
CA VAL A 213 -3.91 1.52 1.36
C VAL A 213 -2.83 0.72 2.06
N ALA A 214 -3.04 0.31 3.32
CA ALA A 214 -2.06 -0.46 4.09
C ALA A 214 -1.71 -1.79 3.42
N ILE A 215 -2.72 -2.57 2.99
CA ILE A 215 -2.51 -3.88 2.37
C ILE A 215 -1.84 -3.77 1.00
N LEU A 216 -2.29 -2.84 0.14
CA LEU A 216 -1.67 -2.63 -1.17
C LEU A 216 -0.23 -2.13 -1.04
N SER A 217 0.01 -1.19 -0.10
CA SER A 217 1.34 -0.67 0.19
C SER A 217 2.29 -1.71 0.76
N LEU A 218 1.79 -2.64 1.57
CA LEU A 218 2.59 -3.75 2.10
C LEU A 218 3.12 -4.64 0.98
N ALA A 219 2.26 -5.03 0.03
CA ALA A 219 2.66 -5.84 -1.11
C ALA A 219 3.71 -5.13 -1.98
N ASP A 220 3.49 -3.83 -2.24
CA ASP A 220 4.44 -3.02 -3.02
C ASP A 220 5.77 -2.84 -2.27
N ALA A 221 5.76 -2.65 -0.95
CA ALA A 221 6.97 -2.52 -0.13
C ALA A 221 7.80 -3.81 -0.11
N GLN A 222 7.17 -4.97 -0.02
CA GLN A 222 7.84 -6.28 -0.08
C GLN A 222 8.51 -6.50 -1.44
N THR A 223 7.79 -6.23 -2.53
CA THR A 223 8.30 -6.28 -3.90
C THR A 223 9.48 -5.32 -4.10
N LEU A 224 9.36 -4.11 -3.57
CA LEU A 224 10.36 -3.06 -3.70
C LEU A 224 11.62 -3.36 -2.92
N LEU A 225 11.52 -3.94 -1.71
CA LEU A 225 12.67 -4.36 -0.92
C LEU A 225 13.48 -5.44 -1.65
N GLN A 226 12.83 -6.48 -2.19
CA GLN A 226 13.51 -7.53 -2.95
C GLN A 226 14.21 -6.95 -4.19
N THR A 227 13.53 -6.10 -4.94
CA THR A 227 14.10 -5.43 -6.12
C THR A 227 15.29 -4.54 -5.75
N ALA A 228 15.24 -3.82 -4.63
CA ALA A 228 16.34 -2.97 -4.15
C ALA A 228 17.55 -3.79 -3.69
N GLU A 229 17.38 -4.99 -3.14
CA GLU A 229 18.46 -5.92 -2.85
C GLU A 229 19.14 -6.39 -4.15
N VAL A 230 18.36 -6.66 -5.22
CA VAL A 230 18.90 -6.99 -6.55
C VAL A 230 19.69 -5.81 -7.14
N ALA A 231 19.13 -4.60 -7.10
CA ALA A 231 19.81 -3.39 -7.56
C ALA A 231 21.12 -3.13 -6.79
N CYS A 232 21.10 -3.37 -5.48
CA CYS A 232 22.29 -3.28 -4.63
C CYS A 232 23.36 -4.32 -5.02
N ALA A 233 22.97 -5.56 -5.30
CA ALA A 233 23.91 -6.60 -5.74
C ALA A 233 24.56 -6.25 -7.09
N MET A 234 23.77 -5.71 -8.03
CA MET A 234 24.28 -5.18 -9.30
C MET A 234 25.26 -4.02 -9.08
N SER A 235 24.93 -3.08 -8.20
CA SER A 235 25.78 -1.94 -7.85
C SER A 235 27.07 -2.38 -7.16
N LEU A 236 26.97 -3.38 -6.26
CA LEU A 236 28.13 -3.95 -5.55
C LEU A 236 29.17 -4.49 -6.52
N GLU A 237 28.74 -5.30 -7.49
CA GLU A 237 29.65 -5.87 -8.49
C GLU A 237 30.13 -4.85 -9.51
N ALA A 238 29.26 -3.96 -9.96
CA ALA A 238 29.62 -2.88 -10.89
C ALA A 238 30.74 -1.99 -10.31
N LEU A 239 30.68 -1.71 -9.00
CA LEU A 239 31.67 -0.91 -8.24
C LEU A 239 32.89 -1.72 -7.74
N LEU A 240 33.01 -2.98 -8.13
CA LEU A 240 34.05 -3.88 -7.62
C LEU A 240 34.07 -3.96 -6.08
N GLY A 241 32.87 -4.04 -5.46
CA GLY A 241 32.72 -4.13 -4.03
C GLY A 241 33.04 -5.54 -3.47
N SER A 242 33.49 -5.60 -2.22
CA SER A 242 33.84 -6.86 -1.56
C SER A 242 32.59 -7.65 -1.13
N HIS A 243 32.58 -8.97 -1.36
CA HIS A 243 31.57 -9.88 -0.86
C HIS A 243 31.77 -10.31 0.60
N ILE A 244 32.91 -10.01 1.20
CA ILE A 244 33.24 -10.37 2.59
C ILE A 244 32.19 -9.89 3.59
N PRO A 245 31.62 -8.65 3.47
CA PRO A 245 30.58 -8.18 4.39
C PRO A 245 29.28 -9.00 4.36
N LEU A 246 29.11 -9.87 3.37
CA LEU A 246 27.91 -10.73 3.22
C LEU A 246 28.09 -12.09 3.96
N ASP A 247 29.26 -12.39 4.57
CA ASP A 247 29.54 -13.66 5.23
C ASP A 247 28.52 -13.93 6.37
N ALA A 248 27.91 -15.10 6.35
CA ALA A 248 26.87 -15.50 7.31
C ALA A 248 27.29 -15.38 8.78
N ARG A 249 28.58 -15.64 9.06
CA ARG A 249 29.16 -15.59 10.42
C ARG A 249 29.02 -14.21 11.05
N ILE A 250 29.14 -13.14 10.25
CA ILE A 250 28.97 -11.75 10.70
C ILE A 250 27.55 -11.53 11.22
N HIS A 251 26.55 -11.95 10.41
CA HIS A 251 25.14 -11.68 10.67
C HIS A 251 24.58 -12.53 11.80
N LEU A 252 25.05 -13.79 11.91
CA LEU A 252 24.72 -14.66 13.03
C LEU A 252 25.19 -14.07 14.38
N ARG A 253 26.35 -13.41 14.43
CA ARG A 253 26.87 -12.79 15.67
C ARG A 253 26.08 -11.59 16.14
N ARG A 254 25.35 -10.91 15.25
CA ARG A 254 24.49 -9.78 15.61
C ARG A 254 23.08 -10.21 16.01
N GLY A 255 22.57 -11.31 15.45
CA GLY A 255 21.28 -11.91 15.81
C GLY A 255 20.03 -11.23 15.26
N GLN A 256 20.17 -10.16 14.45
CA GLN A 256 19.02 -9.51 13.80
C GLN A 256 18.48 -10.38 12.66
N HIS A 257 17.18 -10.67 12.68
CA HIS A 257 16.59 -11.67 11.78
C HIS A 257 16.55 -11.19 10.34
N GLY A 258 16.00 -10.02 10.06
CA GLY A 258 15.94 -9.45 8.72
C GLY A 258 17.33 -9.29 8.10
N GLN A 259 18.35 -8.93 8.92
CA GLN A 259 19.74 -8.81 8.47
C GLN A 259 20.30 -10.16 7.96
N GLN A 260 19.96 -11.27 8.60
CA GLN A 260 20.41 -12.61 8.17
C GLN A 260 19.74 -12.99 6.84
N ILE A 261 18.47 -12.68 6.66
CA ILE A 261 17.72 -12.94 5.42
C ILE A 261 18.31 -12.11 4.27
N SER A 262 18.44 -10.80 4.46
CA SER A 262 19.00 -9.91 3.43
C SER A 262 20.44 -10.28 3.05
N ALA A 263 21.27 -10.67 4.01
CA ALA A 263 22.62 -11.15 3.73
C ALA A 263 22.62 -12.46 2.92
N ALA A 264 21.69 -13.36 3.21
CA ALA A 264 21.58 -14.62 2.48
C ALA A 264 21.11 -14.37 1.03
N HIS A 265 20.14 -13.50 0.83
CA HIS A 265 19.66 -13.12 -0.50
C HIS A 265 20.78 -12.44 -1.32
N LEU A 266 21.46 -11.44 -0.77
CA LEU A 266 22.58 -10.79 -1.45
C LEU A 266 23.69 -11.79 -1.80
N ARG A 267 24.04 -12.73 -0.92
CA ARG A 267 25.03 -13.79 -1.23
C ARG A 267 24.60 -14.68 -2.39
N SER A 268 23.30 -15.03 -2.47
CA SER A 268 22.79 -15.85 -3.59
C SER A 268 22.95 -15.12 -4.92
N LEU A 269 22.61 -13.83 -4.96
CA LEU A 269 22.70 -13.00 -6.16
C LEU A 269 24.11 -12.88 -6.71
N VAL A 270 25.11 -12.71 -5.82
CA VAL A 270 26.52 -12.51 -6.20
C VAL A 270 27.33 -13.81 -6.25
N SER A 271 26.67 -14.97 -6.21
CA SER A 271 27.36 -16.26 -6.24
C SER A 271 28.11 -16.50 -7.57
N ASN A 272 29.29 -17.15 -7.50
CA ASN A 272 30.10 -17.49 -8.66
C ASN A 272 30.58 -16.29 -9.52
N SER A 273 30.85 -15.15 -8.91
CA SER A 273 31.31 -13.93 -9.57
C SER A 273 32.79 -13.97 -9.94
N GLU A 274 33.07 -13.83 -11.24
CA GLU A 274 34.43 -13.57 -11.73
C GLU A 274 34.91 -12.15 -11.39
N ILE A 275 33.95 -11.19 -11.35
CA ILE A 275 34.25 -9.81 -10.96
C ILE A 275 34.78 -9.77 -9.55
N ASN A 276 34.16 -10.42 -8.58
CA ASN A 276 34.65 -10.47 -7.21
C ASN A 276 36.00 -11.21 -7.12
N ALA A 277 36.21 -12.28 -7.89
CA ALA A 277 37.48 -13.02 -7.90
C ALA A 277 38.65 -12.17 -8.44
N SER A 278 38.37 -11.25 -9.39
CA SER A 278 39.41 -10.46 -10.07
C SER A 278 40.12 -9.42 -9.18
N HIS A 279 39.50 -9.00 -8.06
CA HIS A 279 40.01 -7.90 -7.23
C HIS A 279 40.13 -8.23 -5.73
N GLN A 280 40.22 -9.50 -5.36
CA GLN A 280 40.33 -9.93 -3.95
C GLN A 280 41.53 -9.33 -3.21
N ASN A 281 42.60 -8.95 -3.92
CA ASN A 281 43.83 -8.35 -3.37
C ASN A 281 43.99 -6.88 -3.78
N CYS A 282 42.92 -6.15 -4.00
CA CYS A 282 42.99 -4.73 -4.35
C CYS A 282 43.47 -3.86 -3.18
N ALA A 283 43.91 -2.64 -3.47
CA ALA A 283 44.39 -1.70 -2.46
C ALA A 283 43.26 -1.15 -1.54
N ARG A 284 41.98 -1.35 -1.91
CA ARG A 284 40.86 -0.90 -1.13
C ARG A 284 40.71 -1.75 0.15
N VAL A 285 40.92 -1.11 1.31
CA VAL A 285 40.78 -1.78 2.60
C VAL A 285 39.34 -2.05 2.99
N GLN A 286 38.43 -1.12 2.69
CA GLN A 286 37.02 -1.21 3.01
C GLN A 286 36.15 -0.47 1.98
N ASP A 287 34.96 -1.03 1.68
CA ASP A 287 33.92 -0.35 0.87
C ASP A 287 33.18 0.71 1.66
N PRO A 288 32.54 1.67 0.99
CA PRO A 288 31.57 2.58 1.60
C PRO A 288 30.42 1.82 2.27
N TYR A 289 29.78 2.45 3.26
CA TYR A 289 28.68 1.82 4.02
C TYR A 289 27.49 1.41 3.15
N THR A 290 27.24 2.12 2.04
CA THR A 290 26.16 1.78 1.11
C THR A 290 26.33 0.43 0.39
N LEU A 291 27.56 -0.12 0.42
CA LEU A 291 27.89 -1.47 -0.03
C LEU A 291 28.04 -2.43 1.16
N ARG A 292 29.00 -2.17 2.05
CA ARG A 292 29.34 -3.14 3.11
C ARG A 292 28.31 -3.25 4.25
N CYS A 293 27.45 -2.24 4.46
CA CYS A 293 26.38 -2.27 5.46
C CYS A 293 24.99 -2.58 4.85
N ALA A 294 24.96 -3.06 3.61
CA ALA A 294 23.70 -3.39 2.94
C ALA A 294 22.85 -4.41 3.73
N PRO A 295 23.39 -5.51 4.26
CA PRO A 295 22.58 -6.44 5.05
C PRO A 295 21.97 -5.81 6.31
N GLN A 296 22.67 -4.90 6.96
CA GLN A 296 22.20 -4.23 8.18
C GLN A 296 21.05 -3.28 7.90
N VAL A 297 21.12 -2.52 6.80
CA VAL A 297 20.11 -1.54 6.44
C VAL A 297 18.86 -2.23 5.87
N PHE A 298 19.02 -3.11 4.89
CA PHE A 298 17.89 -3.87 4.32
C PHE A 298 17.22 -4.74 5.37
N GLY A 299 18.01 -5.34 6.27
CA GLY A 299 17.48 -6.14 7.37
C GLY A 299 16.56 -5.34 8.31
N ALA A 300 16.98 -4.13 8.69
CA ALA A 300 16.15 -3.25 9.52
C ALA A 300 14.87 -2.83 8.80
N ILE A 301 14.93 -2.57 7.49
CA ILE A 301 13.74 -2.26 6.66
C ILE A 301 12.82 -3.49 6.62
N ARG A 302 13.36 -4.70 6.43
CA ARG A 302 12.59 -5.96 6.44
C ARG A 302 11.87 -6.17 7.75
N ASP A 303 12.57 -6.03 8.88
CA ASP A 303 11.97 -6.18 10.22
C ASP A 303 10.86 -5.14 10.46
N ALA A 304 11.00 -3.90 9.94
CA ALA A 304 9.96 -2.87 9.99
C ALA A 304 8.74 -3.24 9.11
N ILE A 305 8.96 -3.77 7.91
CA ILE A 305 7.88 -4.27 7.02
C ILE A 305 7.13 -5.42 7.71
N ASP A 306 7.84 -6.36 8.34
CA ASP A 306 7.24 -7.49 9.07
C ASP A 306 6.41 -7.01 10.26
N PHE A 307 6.86 -5.98 10.98
CA PHE A 307 6.07 -5.33 12.02
C PHE A 307 4.76 -4.76 11.46
N CYS A 308 4.83 -4.01 10.36
CA CYS A 308 3.66 -3.42 9.72
C CYS A 308 2.70 -4.51 9.20
N ALA A 309 3.21 -5.57 8.58
CA ALA A 309 2.43 -6.71 8.12
C ALA A 309 1.59 -7.31 9.24
N ASN A 310 2.19 -7.53 10.42
CA ASN A 310 1.48 -8.07 11.58
C ASN A 310 0.35 -7.16 12.09
N VAL A 311 0.44 -5.85 11.91
CA VAL A 311 -0.64 -4.90 12.25
C VAL A 311 -1.75 -4.97 11.19
N PHE A 312 -1.39 -4.89 9.93
CA PHE A 312 -2.34 -4.85 8.82
C PHE A 312 -3.12 -6.16 8.66
N GLU A 313 -2.48 -7.31 8.81
CA GLU A 313 -3.14 -8.62 8.75
C GLU A 313 -4.17 -8.82 9.86
N ARG A 314 -3.93 -8.26 11.06
CA ARG A 314 -4.94 -8.30 12.14
C ARG A 314 -6.17 -7.44 11.81
N GLU A 315 -5.99 -6.32 11.13
CA GLU A 315 -7.09 -5.44 10.73
C GLU A 315 -8.02 -6.14 9.73
N LEU A 316 -7.50 -6.99 8.83
CA LEU A 316 -8.30 -7.77 7.87
C LEU A 316 -9.40 -8.62 8.51
N GLY A 317 -9.30 -8.91 9.80
CA GLY A 317 -10.31 -9.62 10.59
C GLY A 317 -11.16 -8.72 11.49
N ALA A 318 -10.89 -7.41 11.53
CA ALA A 318 -11.53 -6.49 12.46
C ALA A 318 -12.97 -6.13 12.07
N VAL A 319 -13.77 -5.74 13.07
CA VAL A 319 -15.02 -5.01 12.88
C VAL A 319 -14.83 -3.64 13.50
N THR A 320 -14.73 -2.64 12.66
CA THR A 320 -14.37 -1.26 13.04
C THR A 320 -15.55 -0.29 13.01
N ASP A 321 -16.78 -0.82 12.95
CA ASP A 321 -18.03 -0.06 13.08
C ASP A 321 -18.33 0.34 14.55
N ASN A 322 -19.29 1.21 14.75
CA ASN A 322 -19.84 1.63 16.04
C ASN A 322 -21.28 2.18 15.89
N PRO A 323 -22.22 1.75 16.73
CA PRO A 323 -22.11 0.67 17.73
C PRO A 323 -22.04 -0.71 17.09
N LEU A 324 -21.44 -1.65 17.82
CA LEU A 324 -21.41 -3.07 17.43
C LEU A 324 -22.66 -3.79 17.92
N VAL A 325 -23.15 -4.70 17.08
CA VAL A 325 -24.33 -5.54 17.37
C VAL A 325 -23.87 -6.96 17.71
N PHE A 326 -24.37 -7.51 18.79
CA PHE A 326 -24.09 -8.88 19.27
C PHE A 326 -25.39 -9.70 19.25
N PRO A 327 -25.64 -10.46 18.15
CA PRO A 327 -26.90 -11.20 18.01
C PRO A 327 -27.13 -12.27 19.08
N GLU A 328 -26.05 -12.83 19.64
CA GLU A 328 -26.08 -13.91 20.62
C GLU A 328 -26.79 -13.53 21.94
N ASP A 329 -26.77 -12.28 22.32
CA ASP A 329 -27.43 -11.77 23.53
C ASP A 329 -28.38 -10.58 23.25
N GLY A 330 -28.44 -10.14 21.98
CA GLY A 330 -29.20 -8.97 21.56
C GLY A 330 -28.56 -7.63 21.97
N GLY A 331 -27.29 -7.65 22.37
CA GLY A 331 -26.54 -6.47 22.83
C GLY A 331 -26.19 -5.52 21.70
N VAL A 332 -26.21 -4.20 22.00
CA VAL A 332 -25.68 -3.15 21.11
C VAL A 332 -24.76 -2.27 21.93
N LEU A 333 -23.46 -2.36 21.64
CA LEU A 333 -22.41 -1.75 22.45
C LEU A 333 -21.67 -0.67 21.67
N SER A 334 -21.58 0.53 22.26
CA SER A 334 -20.78 1.63 21.72
C SER A 334 -19.36 1.58 22.26
N GLY A 335 -18.38 1.66 21.36
CA GLY A 335 -16.94 1.61 21.69
C GLY A 335 -16.13 2.48 20.77
N GLY A 336 -14.84 2.18 20.60
CA GLY A 336 -13.87 2.96 19.82
C GLY A 336 -13.12 2.17 18.76
N ASN A 337 -13.63 1.03 18.29
CA ASN A 337 -12.93 0.18 17.30
C ASN A 337 -12.67 0.86 15.96
N PHE A 338 -13.38 1.92 15.68
CA PHE A 338 -13.18 2.76 14.48
C PHE A 338 -11.91 3.62 14.53
N HIS A 339 -11.24 3.73 15.68
CA HIS A 339 -10.09 4.62 15.81
C HIS A 339 -8.87 4.08 15.08
N GLY A 340 -8.43 4.80 14.02
CA GLY A 340 -7.38 4.36 13.10
C GLY A 340 -5.95 4.38 13.63
N GLN A 341 -5.71 4.58 14.95
CA GLN A 341 -4.35 4.73 15.49
C GLN A 341 -3.41 3.55 15.21
N PRO A 342 -3.84 2.28 15.28
CA PRO A 342 -2.95 1.15 14.95
C PRO A 342 -2.41 1.23 13.52
N LEU A 343 -3.30 1.54 12.57
CA LEU A 343 -2.94 1.68 11.16
C LEU A 343 -2.07 2.92 10.92
N ALA A 344 -2.42 4.06 11.51
CA ALA A 344 -1.68 5.32 11.34
C ALA A 344 -0.20 5.18 11.73
N LEU A 345 0.09 4.57 12.89
CA LEU A 345 1.45 4.33 13.35
C LEU A 345 2.21 3.37 12.41
N ALA A 346 1.58 2.28 11.99
CA ALA A 346 2.22 1.31 11.09
C ALA A 346 2.46 1.87 9.69
N LEU A 347 1.53 2.68 9.15
CA LEU A 347 1.69 3.37 7.86
C LEU A 347 2.87 4.35 7.89
N ASP A 348 3.01 5.14 8.95
CA ASP A 348 4.16 6.04 9.11
C ASP A 348 5.48 5.28 9.35
N MET A 349 5.47 4.16 10.07
CA MET A 349 6.64 3.28 10.21
C MET A 349 7.09 2.75 8.85
N LEU A 350 6.15 2.29 8.02
CA LEU A 350 6.45 1.81 6.66
C LEU A 350 7.00 2.94 5.78
N ALA A 351 6.45 4.15 5.89
CA ALA A 351 6.94 5.34 5.19
C ALA A 351 8.40 5.67 5.56
N ILE A 352 8.75 5.59 6.85
CA ILE A 352 10.12 5.79 7.34
C ILE A 352 11.05 4.71 6.78
N ALA A 353 10.63 3.44 6.81
CA ALA A 353 11.43 2.32 6.31
C ALA A 353 11.75 2.48 4.80
N LEU A 354 10.75 2.81 3.99
CA LEU A 354 10.94 3.03 2.54
C LEU A 354 11.77 4.29 2.24
N THR A 355 11.70 5.32 3.08
CA THR A 355 12.56 6.50 2.97
C THR A 355 14.04 6.13 3.15
N GLN A 356 14.35 5.22 4.09
CA GLN A 356 15.72 4.71 4.25
C GLN A 356 16.16 3.92 3.02
N LEU A 357 15.27 3.09 2.46
CA LEU A 357 15.55 2.33 1.24
C LEU A 357 15.89 3.24 0.06
N ALA A 358 15.06 4.27 -0.19
CA ALA A 358 15.30 5.25 -1.26
C ALA A 358 16.61 6.03 -1.06
N SER A 359 16.87 6.51 0.17
CA SER A 359 18.10 7.23 0.50
C SER A 359 19.35 6.36 0.31
N PHE A 360 19.25 5.08 0.64
CA PHE A 360 20.34 4.12 0.52
C PHE A 360 20.64 3.78 -0.95
N ALA A 361 19.61 3.64 -1.78
CA ALA A 361 19.72 3.46 -3.23
C ALA A 361 20.38 4.70 -3.90
N GLU A 362 19.93 5.90 -3.56
CA GLU A 362 20.50 7.14 -4.10
C GLU A 362 21.99 7.31 -3.81
N ARG A 363 22.47 6.91 -2.63
CA ARG A 363 23.91 6.93 -2.34
C ARG A 363 24.70 5.99 -3.23
N ARG A 364 24.15 4.84 -3.63
CA ARG A 364 24.80 3.95 -4.60
C ARG A 364 24.75 4.53 -6.01
N ILE A 365 23.64 5.14 -6.41
CA ILE A 365 23.56 5.88 -7.69
C ILE A 365 24.67 6.94 -7.76
N TYR A 366 24.84 7.75 -6.70
CA TYR A 366 25.93 8.71 -6.62
C TYR A 366 27.30 8.08 -6.82
N SER A 367 27.55 6.94 -6.15
CA SER A 367 28.82 6.21 -6.27
C SER A 367 29.07 5.65 -7.67
N LEU A 368 28.01 5.31 -8.41
CA LEU A 368 28.10 4.83 -9.80
C LEU A 368 28.46 5.95 -10.81
N MET A 369 28.27 7.23 -10.45
CA MET A 369 28.39 8.35 -11.42
C MET A 369 29.81 8.74 -11.80
N GLY A 370 30.82 8.22 -11.14
CA GLY A 370 32.17 8.60 -11.53
C GLY A 370 33.26 8.19 -10.59
N PRO A 371 34.51 8.48 -10.97
CA PRO A 371 35.65 8.20 -10.13
C PRO A 371 35.54 8.98 -8.83
N ASN A 372 35.33 8.24 -7.76
CA ASN A 372 35.53 8.74 -6.41
C ASN A 372 36.97 8.37 -6.00
N ASP A 373 37.54 9.04 -5.01
CA ASP A 373 38.90 8.78 -4.50
C ASP A 373 39.12 7.32 -4.08
N TRP A 374 38.04 6.57 -3.87
CA TRP A 374 38.06 5.15 -3.53
C TRP A 374 37.70 4.21 -4.70
N ASP A 375 37.29 4.74 -5.88
CA ASP A 375 36.91 3.94 -7.04
C ASP A 375 38.06 3.72 -8.00
N GLU A 376 38.70 2.56 -7.89
CA GLU A 376 39.71 2.08 -8.83
C GLU A 376 39.12 1.41 -10.07
N SER A 377 37.80 1.50 -10.26
CA SER A 377 37.09 0.72 -11.26
C SER A 377 37.40 1.09 -12.71
N GLY A 378 37.91 2.31 -12.95
CA GLY A 378 38.20 2.82 -14.30
C GLY A 378 36.98 3.03 -15.16
N ALA A 379 35.75 3.02 -14.60
CA ALA A 379 34.54 3.33 -15.34
C ALA A 379 34.51 4.81 -15.77
N PRO A 380 33.94 5.11 -16.94
CA PRO A 380 33.90 6.48 -17.43
C PRO A 380 32.93 7.32 -16.60
N LEU A 381 33.28 8.60 -16.44
CA LEU A 381 32.45 9.59 -15.73
C LEU A 381 31.03 9.61 -16.30
N PHE A 382 30.04 9.62 -15.43
CA PHE A 382 28.59 9.59 -15.76
C PHE A 382 28.17 8.41 -16.65
N LEU A 383 28.96 7.33 -16.66
CA LEU A 383 28.65 6.07 -17.35
C LEU A 383 28.47 6.23 -18.87
N THR A 384 29.17 7.17 -19.48
CA THR A 384 29.15 7.40 -20.94
C THR A 384 30.52 7.10 -21.57
N PRO A 385 30.56 6.39 -22.75
CA PRO A 385 31.81 6.09 -23.44
C PRO A 385 32.55 7.34 -23.90
N ASN A 386 31.85 8.45 -24.17
CA ASN A 386 32.40 9.69 -24.70
C ASN A 386 32.05 10.88 -23.78
N PRO A 387 32.64 11.00 -22.58
CA PRO A 387 32.35 12.10 -21.68
C PRO A 387 32.76 13.44 -22.30
N GLY A 388 31.93 14.47 -22.09
CA GLY A 388 32.10 15.79 -22.68
C GLY A 388 31.22 16.01 -23.92
N LEU A 389 31.20 15.07 -24.87
CA LEU A 389 30.23 15.08 -25.96
C LEU A 389 28.85 14.59 -25.44
N ASN A 390 28.87 13.57 -24.59
CA ASN A 390 27.69 13.01 -23.93
C ASN A 390 27.76 13.28 -22.42
N SER A 391 26.60 13.52 -21.83
CA SER A 391 26.41 13.70 -20.38
C SER A 391 26.02 12.42 -19.63
N GLY A 392 25.60 11.36 -20.37
CA GLY A 392 25.25 10.06 -19.83
C GLY A 392 24.15 10.12 -18.76
N PHE A 393 24.37 9.48 -17.62
CA PHE A 393 23.41 9.41 -16.51
C PHE A 393 23.53 10.55 -15.49
N MET A 394 24.30 11.61 -15.77
CA MET A 394 24.52 12.72 -14.81
C MET A 394 23.18 13.27 -14.25
N ILE A 395 22.24 13.58 -15.11
CA ILE A 395 20.94 14.15 -14.67
C ILE A 395 20.01 13.11 -14.05
N ALA A 396 20.15 11.84 -14.37
CA ALA A 396 19.39 10.77 -13.69
C ALA A 396 19.73 10.72 -12.19
N GLN A 397 21.00 10.96 -11.81
CA GLN A 397 21.37 11.11 -10.39
C GLN A 397 20.72 12.33 -9.74
N TYR A 398 20.61 13.47 -10.44
CA TYR A 398 19.93 14.65 -9.93
C TYR A 398 18.44 14.38 -9.69
N VAL A 399 17.81 13.62 -10.59
CA VAL A 399 16.40 13.20 -10.43
C VAL A 399 16.25 12.33 -9.18
N ALA A 400 17.13 11.34 -8.99
CA ALA A 400 17.10 10.51 -7.79
C ALA A 400 17.29 11.32 -6.50
N ALA A 401 18.21 12.30 -6.49
CA ALA A 401 18.43 13.19 -5.35
C ALA A 401 17.21 14.08 -5.05
N ALA A 402 16.55 14.62 -6.09
CA ALA A 402 15.32 15.41 -5.94
C ALA A 402 14.17 14.58 -5.36
N LEU A 403 13.95 13.37 -5.90
CA LEU A 403 12.93 12.44 -5.39
C LEU A 403 13.18 12.09 -3.92
N VAL A 404 14.41 11.79 -3.54
CA VAL A 404 14.76 11.47 -2.14
C VAL A 404 14.54 12.66 -1.22
N ASN A 405 14.77 13.89 -1.68
CA ASN A 405 14.45 15.09 -0.90
C ASN A 405 12.94 15.19 -0.61
N GLU A 406 12.09 15.02 -1.62
CA GLU A 406 10.63 15.00 -1.45
C GLU A 406 10.17 13.88 -0.53
N ILE A 407 10.70 12.66 -0.72
CA ILE A 407 10.42 11.49 0.13
C ILE A 407 10.72 11.81 1.61
N LYS A 408 11.87 12.43 1.90
CA LYS A 408 12.25 12.81 3.28
C LYS A 408 11.28 13.79 3.92
N ILE A 409 10.76 14.75 3.16
CA ILE A 409 9.75 15.70 3.65
C ILE A 409 8.46 14.94 3.99
N MET A 410 8.03 14.04 3.10
CA MET A 410 6.82 13.23 3.30
C MET A 410 6.96 12.19 4.41
N ALA A 411 8.17 11.78 4.77
CA ALA A 411 8.42 10.82 5.84
C ALA A 411 8.15 11.37 7.25
N HIS A 412 7.91 12.69 7.40
CA HIS A 412 7.51 13.24 8.69
C HIS A 412 6.19 12.57 9.13
N PRO A 413 6.12 11.90 10.31
CA PRO A 413 4.94 11.17 10.71
C PRO A 413 3.71 12.09 10.85
N ALA A 414 2.58 11.70 10.25
CA ALA A 414 1.32 12.40 10.45
C ALA A 414 0.61 11.92 11.72
N SER A 415 0.87 10.68 12.14
CA SER A 415 0.28 10.04 13.31
C SER A 415 0.73 10.62 14.66
N ILE A 416 1.70 11.53 14.67
CA ILE A 416 2.12 12.27 15.88
C ILE A 416 1.26 13.52 16.13
N ASP A 417 0.41 13.92 15.18
CA ASP A 417 -0.47 15.08 15.26
C ASP A 417 -1.90 14.67 15.61
N SER A 418 -2.64 15.58 16.22
CA SER A 418 -4.06 15.41 16.52
C SER A 418 -4.74 16.77 16.60
N ILE A 419 -5.87 16.92 15.88
CA ILE A 419 -6.66 18.15 15.83
C ILE A 419 -8.09 17.81 16.26
N PRO A 420 -8.62 18.35 17.38
CA PRO A 420 -9.98 18.07 17.83
C PRO A 420 -11.05 18.39 16.79
N THR A 421 -12.02 17.49 16.63
CA THR A 421 -13.17 17.62 15.73
C THR A 421 -14.49 17.38 16.46
N SER A 422 -15.63 17.45 15.77
CA SER A 422 -16.97 17.15 16.31
C SER A 422 -17.30 17.90 17.61
N ALA A 423 -17.01 19.22 17.65
CA ALA A 423 -17.22 20.06 18.85
C ALA A 423 -16.54 19.50 20.12
N GLY A 424 -15.37 18.90 19.97
CA GLY A 424 -14.58 18.33 21.06
C GLY A 424 -14.96 16.92 21.49
N MET A 425 -15.92 16.27 20.83
CA MET A 425 -16.24 14.85 21.08
C MET A 425 -15.17 13.91 20.53
N GLU A 426 -14.51 14.30 19.44
CA GLU A 426 -13.37 13.62 18.84
C GLU A 426 -12.11 14.44 19.18
N ASP A 427 -11.73 14.43 20.44
CA ASP A 427 -10.64 15.26 21.00
C ASP A 427 -9.25 14.71 20.72
N PHE A 428 -9.15 13.44 20.29
CA PHE A 428 -7.93 12.79 19.83
C PHE A 428 -8.19 11.95 18.58
N VAL A 429 -7.45 12.25 17.49
CA VAL A 429 -7.63 11.64 16.17
C VAL A 429 -6.31 11.09 15.63
N SER A 430 -6.35 10.08 14.76
CA SER A 430 -5.15 9.32 14.35
C SER A 430 -4.37 9.94 13.18
N MET A 431 -5.01 10.77 12.35
CA MET A 431 -4.48 11.27 11.07
C MET A 431 -4.07 10.17 10.07
N GLY A 432 -4.65 8.97 10.20
CA GLY A 432 -4.19 7.77 9.47
C GLY A 432 -4.35 7.86 7.95
N VAL A 433 -5.39 8.54 7.43
CA VAL A 433 -5.52 8.76 5.97
C VAL A 433 -4.42 9.68 5.44
N THR A 434 -3.95 10.64 6.25
CA THR A 434 -2.79 11.45 5.87
C THR A 434 -1.53 10.59 5.80
N SER A 435 -1.31 9.69 6.77
CA SER A 435 -0.21 8.70 6.73
C SER A 435 -0.31 7.80 5.51
N ALA A 436 -1.51 7.31 5.17
CA ALA A 436 -1.77 6.48 4.00
C ALA A 436 -1.45 7.20 2.67
N ASN A 437 -1.95 8.42 2.48
CA ASN A 437 -1.73 9.19 1.26
C ASN A 437 -0.25 9.56 1.02
N LYS A 438 0.49 9.85 2.09
CA LYS A 438 1.94 10.09 2.00
C LYS A 438 2.67 8.83 1.56
N LEU A 439 2.31 7.68 2.15
CA LEU A 439 2.95 6.40 1.87
C LEU A 439 2.82 6.00 0.40
N LEU A 440 1.64 6.16 -0.22
CA LEU A 440 1.44 5.89 -1.65
C LEU A 440 2.45 6.66 -2.53
N ARG A 441 2.65 7.96 -2.24
CA ARG A 441 3.61 8.79 -2.97
C ARG A 441 5.06 8.38 -2.70
N ILE A 442 5.40 8.02 -1.47
CA ILE A 442 6.74 7.55 -1.09
C ILE A 442 7.06 6.26 -1.85
N ILE A 443 6.11 5.31 -1.95
CA ILE A 443 6.28 4.06 -2.71
C ILE A 443 6.58 4.37 -4.17
N GLU A 444 5.74 5.17 -4.83
CA GLU A 444 5.92 5.53 -6.24
C GLU A 444 7.30 6.15 -6.51
N GLN A 445 7.69 7.13 -5.70
CA GLN A 445 8.99 7.79 -5.86
C GLN A 445 10.17 6.86 -5.52
N THR A 446 10.02 5.97 -4.55
CA THR A 446 11.06 4.97 -4.22
C THR A 446 11.23 3.96 -5.35
N GLN A 447 10.15 3.54 -6.02
CA GLN A 447 10.20 2.70 -7.22
C GLN A 447 11.01 3.38 -8.34
N GLN A 448 10.84 4.69 -8.52
CA GLN A 448 11.61 5.47 -9.50
C GLN A 448 13.09 5.55 -9.14
N VAL A 449 13.43 5.76 -7.87
CA VAL A 449 14.83 5.77 -7.41
C VAL A 449 15.50 4.42 -7.62
N VAL A 450 14.85 3.31 -7.27
CA VAL A 450 15.37 1.95 -7.50
C VAL A 450 15.49 1.63 -8.99
N ALA A 451 14.55 2.11 -9.82
CA ALA A 451 14.63 1.99 -11.28
C ALA A 451 15.87 2.71 -11.85
N ILE A 452 16.18 3.90 -11.36
CA ILE A 452 17.39 4.64 -11.74
C ILE A 452 18.64 3.87 -11.31
N GLU A 453 18.67 3.27 -10.11
CA GLU A 453 19.80 2.44 -9.65
C GLU A 453 20.03 1.25 -10.57
N LEU A 454 18.97 0.49 -10.93
CA LEU A 454 19.05 -0.63 -11.86
C LEU A 454 19.65 -0.22 -13.22
N LEU A 455 19.18 0.91 -13.77
CA LEU A 455 19.69 1.43 -15.04
C LEU A 455 21.16 1.80 -14.97
N CYS A 456 21.58 2.51 -13.90
CA CYS A 456 22.95 2.94 -13.69
C CYS A 456 23.88 1.74 -13.45
N ALA A 457 23.47 0.79 -12.61
CA ALA A 457 24.24 -0.41 -12.33
C ALA A 457 24.42 -1.30 -13.59
N ALA A 458 23.35 -1.50 -14.36
CA ALA A 458 23.42 -2.21 -15.62
C ALA A 458 24.35 -1.50 -16.62
N GLN A 459 24.32 -0.17 -16.69
CA GLN A 459 25.20 0.61 -17.54
C GLN A 459 26.67 0.48 -17.10
N MET A 460 26.96 0.48 -15.80
CA MET A 460 28.32 0.32 -15.30
C MET A 460 28.87 -1.09 -15.56
N LEU A 461 28.02 -2.12 -15.48
CA LEU A 461 28.39 -3.49 -15.81
C LEU A 461 28.83 -3.67 -17.28
N GLU A 462 28.37 -2.81 -18.21
CA GLU A 462 28.85 -2.80 -19.60
C GLU A 462 30.37 -2.59 -19.71
N PHE A 463 30.93 -1.81 -18.80
CA PHE A 463 32.38 -1.57 -18.72
C PHE A 463 33.14 -2.69 -18.00
N ARG A 464 32.45 -3.76 -17.56
CA ARG A 464 32.99 -4.97 -16.92
C ARG A 464 32.89 -6.22 -17.80
N LYS A 465 32.42 -6.13 -19.02
CA LYS A 465 32.05 -7.26 -19.92
C LYS A 465 33.12 -8.36 -20.12
N LEU A 466 34.37 -8.15 -19.74
CA LEU A 466 35.40 -9.18 -19.79
C LEU A 466 35.25 -10.21 -18.66
N LEU A 467 34.43 -9.94 -17.63
CA LEU A 467 34.27 -10.76 -16.45
C LEU A 467 32.78 -11.07 -16.27
N LYS A 468 32.45 -12.26 -15.81
CA LYS A 468 31.06 -12.63 -15.50
C LYS A 468 30.72 -12.18 -14.09
N PRO A 469 29.59 -11.46 -13.93
CA PRO A 469 29.07 -11.16 -12.60
C PRO A 469 28.48 -12.42 -11.94
N GLY A 470 28.07 -12.33 -10.68
CA GLY A 470 27.34 -13.38 -9.99
C GLY A 470 26.06 -13.80 -10.73
N VAL A 471 25.61 -15.03 -10.49
CA VAL A 471 24.50 -15.64 -11.26
C VAL A 471 23.23 -14.78 -11.24
N GLY A 472 22.80 -14.31 -10.05
CA GLY A 472 21.59 -13.46 -9.96
C GLY A 472 21.82 -12.07 -10.55
N VAL A 473 23.04 -11.51 -10.43
CA VAL A 473 23.40 -10.22 -11.05
C VAL A 473 23.37 -10.32 -12.56
N GLN A 474 23.85 -11.42 -13.16
CA GLN A 474 23.78 -11.66 -14.60
C GLN A 474 22.33 -11.69 -15.09
N GLN A 475 21.49 -12.44 -14.38
CA GLN A 475 20.06 -12.52 -14.72
C GLN A 475 19.38 -11.14 -14.61
N ALA A 476 19.66 -10.39 -13.57
CA ALA A 476 19.13 -9.04 -13.38
C ALA A 476 19.61 -8.08 -14.49
N TYR A 477 20.89 -8.14 -14.84
CA TYR A 477 21.44 -7.36 -15.94
C TYR A 477 20.74 -7.68 -17.28
N GLU A 478 20.59 -8.95 -17.63
CA GLU A 478 19.88 -9.39 -18.83
C GLU A 478 18.42 -8.92 -18.82
N LEU A 479 17.76 -9.00 -17.67
CA LEU A 479 16.39 -8.52 -17.51
C LEU A 479 16.29 -7.00 -17.70
N VAL A 480 17.18 -6.20 -17.11
CA VAL A 480 17.23 -4.74 -17.37
C VAL A 480 17.41 -4.47 -18.86
N ARG A 481 18.34 -5.19 -19.52
CA ARG A 481 18.61 -5.00 -20.95
C ARG A 481 17.48 -5.47 -21.87
N SER A 482 16.61 -6.35 -21.41
CA SER A 482 15.39 -6.71 -22.13
C SER A 482 14.36 -5.56 -22.18
N TYR A 483 14.38 -4.66 -21.19
CA TYR A 483 13.50 -3.48 -21.13
C TYR A 483 14.14 -2.23 -21.73
N VAL A 484 15.44 -2.01 -21.47
CA VAL A 484 16.16 -0.77 -21.82
C VAL A 484 17.56 -1.10 -22.36
N SER A 485 17.84 -0.68 -23.58
CA SER A 485 19.16 -0.87 -24.20
C SER A 485 20.25 -0.04 -23.54
N MET A 486 21.51 -0.43 -23.77
CA MET A 486 22.68 0.35 -23.36
C MET A 486 22.58 1.81 -23.87
N LEU A 487 23.09 2.75 -23.08
CA LEU A 487 23.25 4.15 -23.44
C LEU A 487 24.63 4.34 -24.13
N GLU A 488 24.65 4.23 -25.44
CA GLU A 488 25.88 4.48 -26.23
C GLU A 488 26.07 5.97 -26.53
N HIS A 489 24.96 6.66 -26.78
CA HIS A 489 24.84 8.09 -27.02
C HIS A 489 23.69 8.67 -26.18
N ASP A 490 23.79 9.96 -25.85
CA ASP A 490 22.72 10.63 -25.11
C ASP A 490 21.37 10.51 -25.82
N ARG A 491 20.34 10.15 -25.06
CA ARG A 491 18.93 10.13 -25.46
C ARG A 491 18.05 10.59 -24.32
N VAL A 492 16.76 10.78 -24.57
CA VAL A 492 15.80 11.15 -23.54
C VAL A 492 15.65 9.98 -22.56
N LEU A 493 16.09 10.15 -21.30
CA LEU A 493 16.08 9.09 -20.28
C LEU A 493 14.73 8.91 -19.57
N SER A 494 13.84 9.92 -19.62
CA SER A 494 12.53 9.82 -18.94
C SER A 494 11.70 8.59 -19.35
N PRO A 495 11.60 8.21 -20.64
CA PRO A 495 10.92 6.97 -21.03
C PRO A 495 11.60 5.70 -20.51
N ASP A 496 12.93 5.68 -20.44
CA ASP A 496 13.69 4.54 -19.90
C ASP A 496 13.41 4.36 -18.40
N ILE A 497 13.46 5.46 -17.63
CA ILE A 497 13.13 5.48 -16.20
C ILE A 497 11.68 5.03 -15.98
N ALA A 498 10.73 5.55 -16.76
CA ALA A 498 9.32 5.18 -16.66
C ALA A 498 9.10 3.69 -16.97
N THR A 499 9.78 3.14 -17.98
CA THR A 499 9.71 1.72 -18.34
C THR A 499 10.26 0.85 -17.21
N MET A 500 11.42 1.20 -16.67
CA MET A 500 12.02 0.45 -15.55
C MET A 500 11.17 0.58 -14.28
N SER A 501 10.59 1.74 -13.99
CA SER A 501 9.70 1.93 -12.83
C SER A 501 8.46 1.02 -12.93
N ARG A 502 7.89 0.86 -14.12
CA ARG A 502 6.78 -0.10 -14.33
C ARG A 502 7.22 -1.55 -14.10
N ALA A 503 8.42 -1.93 -14.55
CA ALA A 503 8.97 -3.27 -14.30
C ALA A 503 9.20 -3.52 -12.81
N VAL A 504 9.71 -2.53 -12.07
CA VAL A 504 9.86 -2.57 -10.59
C VAL A 504 8.50 -2.75 -9.93
N LYS A 505 7.51 -1.92 -10.27
CA LYS A 505 6.14 -2.02 -9.72
C LYS A 505 5.51 -3.38 -10.01
N ALA A 506 5.74 -3.93 -11.19
CA ALA A 506 5.23 -5.25 -11.58
C ALA A 506 5.93 -6.44 -10.92
N GLY A 507 6.99 -6.21 -10.12
CA GLY A 507 7.72 -7.27 -9.45
C GLY A 507 8.63 -8.10 -10.36
N ALA A 508 9.04 -7.57 -11.50
CA ALA A 508 9.83 -8.32 -12.48
C ALA A 508 11.15 -8.91 -11.91
N PHE A 509 11.68 -8.33 -10.85
CA PHE A 509 12.96 -8.71 -10.23
C PHE A 509 12.80 -9.61 -8.98
N THR A 510 11.57 -9.93 -8.57
CA THR A 510 11.33 -10.71 -7.33
C THR A 510 11.55 -12.21 -7.46
N ILE A 511 11.74 -12.69 -8.67
CA ILE A 511 11.99 -14.11 -8.99
C ILE A 511 13.49 -14.47 -8.99
N LEU A 512 14.37 -13.51 -8.76
CA LEU A 512 15.81 -13.64 -8.71
C LEU A 512 16.29 -13.84 -7.28
#